data_859080a8a105e6c03d62c82c9fb3642d
#
_entry.id   859080a8a105e6c03d62c82c9fb3642d
#
_cell.length_a   1.000
_cell.length_b   1.000
_cell.length_c   1.000
_cell.angle_alpha   90.00
_cell.angle_beta   90.00
_cell.angle_gamma   90.00
#
_symmetry.space_group_name_H-M   'P 1'
#
loop_
_entity.id
_entity.type
_entity.pdbx_description
1 polymer ?
#
loop_
_entity_poly.entity_id
_entity_poly.type
_entity_poly.pdbx_seq_one_letter_code
_entity_poly.pdbx_strand_id
1 'polypeptide(L)'
;MLQHLFTSPILSVQALHPGYEDHASDVFLVRTEDAEVIVRSSKMNEEPNNDFWWGCKKLFGIDPRNVHHLEAVHTLLQEYTNLPIPTILEKHILNGREFVVVEKLTGSTVQSFIGQPDSVLISLGKGLAEIHKCNADYIGNPSCTFQVPLEEFKSHILKVSKELVNMFYSDNESIQNTFPTFESQLSSLPAPKESTLVLIDMDPTQFLSDGTTITGLVDTEAYAVAPREFDFIGLEYVLTEKEARAFKQGYETVMPIPHLVECRRPYRYLYQLLSVQGSVELEKWLSHPAYF
;
A
#
# COMPACT_ATOMS: atom_id res chain seq x y z
N MET A 1 19.42 17.73 -13.53
CA MET A 1 19.56 16.39 -12.97
C MET A 1 18.85 15.36 -13.84
N LEU A 2 17.55 15.47 -14.09
CA LEU A 2 16.77 14.44 -14.82
C LEU A 2 17.27 14.20 -16.26
N GLN A 3 17.87 15.20 -16.96
CA GLN A 3 18.38 15.01 -18.31
C GLN A 3 19.40 13.85 -18.42
N HIS A 4 20.12 13.53 -17.35
CA HIS A 4 21.08 12.41 -17.35
C HIS A 4 20.43 11.03 -17.37
N LEU A 5 19.11 10.95 -17.16
CA LEU A 5 18.33 9.70 -17.27
C LEU A 5 17.93 9.39 -18.72
N PHE A 6 18.09 10.33 -19.65
CA PHE A 6 17.58 10.22 -21.02
C PHE A 6 18.67 10.53 -22.04
N THR A 7 18.67 9.76 -23.12
CA THR A 7 19.49 10.04 -24.31
C THR A 7 18.89 11.14 -25.16
N SER A 8 17.56 11.20 -25.24
CA SER A 8 16.82 12.24 -25.98
C SER A 8 16.64 13.50 -25.13
N PRO A 9 16.58 14.69 -25.76
CA PRO A 9 16.33 15.94 -25.06
C PRO A 9 14.98 15.91 -24.30
N ILE A 10 14.98 16.41 -23.08
CA ILE A 10 13.74 16.63 -22.31
C ILE A 10 13.07 17.91 -22.83
N LEU A 11 11.81 17.80 -23.26
CA LEU A 11 10.99 18.92 -23.71
C LEU A 11 10.25 19.59 -22.55
N SER A 12 9.76 18.80 -21.59
CA SER A 12 9.11 19.34 -20.41
C SER A 12 9.21 18.37 -19.21
N VAL A 13 9.16 18.94 -18.00
CA VAL A 13 9.08 18.23 -16.74
C VAL A 13 7.96 18.85 -15.92
N GLN A 14 7.05 18.04 -15.44
CA GLN A 14 5.99 18.44 -14.52
C GLN A 14 6.10 17.58 -13.27
N ALA A 15 6.26 18.21 -12.10
CA ALA A 15 6.17 17.50 -10.83
C ALA A 15 4.71 17.09 -10.57
N LEU A 16 4.50 15.84 -10.21
CA LEU A 16 3.20 15.30 -9.80
C LEU A 16 3.19 15.25 -8.28
N HIS A 17 2.38 16.12 -7.67
CA HIS A 17 2.28 16.20 -6.21
C HIS A 17 1.00 15.50 -5.74
N PRO A 18 1.07 14.63 -4.73
CA PRO A 18 -0.11 13.94 -4.18
C PRO A 18 -1.04 14.86 -3.38
N GLY A 19 -0.69 16.14 -3.18
CA GLY A 19 -1.53 17.12 -2.48
C GLY A 19 -1.21 17.29 -0.99
N TYR A 20 -0.21 16.59 -0.46
CA TYR A 20 0.30 16.75 0.91
C TYR A 20 1.84 16.83 0.91
N GLU A 21 2.41 17.48 1.95
CA GLU A 21 3.83 17.82 1.98
C GLU A 21 4.75 16.62 2.33
N ASP A 22 4.27 15.69 3.15
CA ASP A 22 5.08 14.61 3.74
C ASP A 22 5.12 13.32 2.89
N HIS A 23 4.98 13.43 1.56
CA HIS A 23 5.12 12.28 0.67
C HIS A 23 6.59 11.82 0.55
N ALA A 24 6.77 10.49 0.46
CA ALA A 24 8.10 9.88 0.43
C ALA A 24 8.78 9.97 -0.93
N SER A 25 8.02 10.19 -2.01
CA SER A 25 8.51 10.06 -3.38
C SER A 25 8.42 11.35 -4.17
N ASP A 26 9.48 11.66 -4.93
CA ASP A 26 9.41 12.61 -6.02
C ASP A 26 8.92 11.90 -7.28
N VAL A 27 7.82 12.37 -7.86
CA VAL A 27 7.22 11.82 -9.07
C VAL A 27 7.14 12.91 -10.13
N PHE A 28 7.67 12.64 -11.31
CA PHE A 28 7.71 13.59 -12.43
C PHE A 28 7.11 12.98 -13.68
N LEU A 29 6.21 13.72 -14.32
CA LEU A 29 5.86 13.50 -15.71
C LEU A 29 6.94 14.14 -16.57
N VAL A 30 7.65 13.34 -17.35
CA VAL A 30 8.71 13.79 -18.26
C VAL A 30 8.29 13.52 -19.69
N ARG A 31 8.38 14.55 -20.53
CA ARG A 31 8.18 14.44 -21.96
C ARG A 31 9.52 14.67 -22.65
N THR A 32 9.93 13.71 -23.47
CA THR A 32 11.05 13.81 -24.39
C THR A 32 10.55 13.96 -25.84
N GLU A 33 11.45 13.99 -26.81
CA GLU A 33 11.07 13.96 -28.22
C GLU A 33 10.38 12.64 -28.62
N ASP A 34 10.74 11.53 -27.92
CA ASP A 34 10.33 10.17 -28.29
C ASP A 34 9.22 9.60 -27.42
N ALA A 35 9.06 10.09 -26.19
CA ALA A 35 8.18 9.46 -25.21
C ALA A 35 7.63 10.43 -24.15
N GLU A 36 6.53 10.02 -23.53
CA GLU A 36 6.00 10.58 -22.30
C GLU A 36 6.01 9.51 -21.22
N VAL A 37 6.77 9.73 -20.14
CA VAL A 37 7.04 8.73 -19.10
C VAL A 37 6.92 9.32 -17.70
N ILE A 38 6.84 8.47 -16.70
CA ILE A 38 6.89 8.86 -15.29
C ILE A 38 8.28 8.51 -14.74
N VAL A 39 8.90 9.46 -14.06
CA VAL A 39 10.14 9.25 -13.33
C VAL A 39 9.84 9.29 -11.83
N ARG A 40 10.26 8.27 -11.11
CA ARG A 40 10.10 8.19 -9.65
C ARG A 40 11.45 8.08 -8.96
N SER A 41 11.54 8.67 -7.78
CA SER A 41 12.71 8.60 -6.92
C SER A 41 12.31 8.88 -5.49
N SER A 42 13.01 8.35 -4.50
CA SER A 42 12.73 8.72 -3.11
C SER A 42 13.06 10.20 -2.84
N LYS A 43 12.20 10.87 -2.10
CA LYS A 43 12.47 12.20 -1.52
C LYS A 43 13.33 12.07 -0.23
N MET A 44 13.32 10.89 0.38
CA MET A 44 14.04 10.62 1.62
C MET A 44 15.50 10.30 1.35
N ASN A 45 16.40 10.96 2.08
CA ASN A 45 17.84 10.70 2.05
C ASN A 45 18.32 9.99 3.33
N GLU A 46 17.55 10.06 4.40
CA GLU A 46 17.84 9.49 5.72
C GLU A 46 16.89 8.35 6.06
N GLU A 47 17.15 7.66 7.17
CA GLU A 47 16.26 6.64 7.70
C GLU A 47 14.86 7.21 7.92
N PRO A 48 13.79 6.46 7.60
CA PRO A 48 12.43 6.86 7.91
C PRO A 48 12.27 7.19 9.39
N ASN A 49 11.71 8.36 9.68
CA ASN A 49 11.53 8.89 11.04
C ASN A 49 10.08 9.23 11.39
N ASN A 50 9.14 8.90 10.52
CA ASN A 50 7.70 8.93 10.81
C ASN A 50 7.18 7.51 11.11
N ASP A 51 6.04 7.43 11.75
CA ASP A 51 5.40 6.19 12.18
C ASP A 51 5.08 5.24 11.01
N PHE A 52 4.60 5.78 9.88
CA PHE A 52 4.24 4.97 8.71
C PHE A 52 5.46 4.27 8.09
N TRP A 53 6.43 5.04 7.59
CA TRP A 53 7.57 4.45 6.87
C TRP A 53 8.54 3.70 7.77
N TRP A 54 8.72 4.18 9.00
CA TRP A 54 9.48 3.43 10.00
C TRP A 54 8.80 2.09 10.30
N GLY A 55 7.48 2.12 10.50
CA GLY A 55 6.67 0.93 10.73
C GLY A 55 6.71 -0.04 9.54
N CYS A 56 6.49 0.43 8.31
CA CYS A 56 6.59 -0.39 7.09
C CYS A 56 7.96 -1.02 6.93
N LYS A 57 9.03 -0.27 7.24
CA LYS A 57 10.40 -0.81 7.21
C LYS A 57 10.62 -1.91 8.24
N LYS A 58 10.13 -1.73 9.47
CA LYS A 58 10.31 -2.70 10.57
C LYS A 58 9.41 -3.92 10.45
N LEU A 59 8.17 -3.73 10.01
CA LEU A 59 7.18 -4.80 9.86
C LEU A 59 7.43 -5.66 8.62
N PHE A 60 7.76 -5.01 7.51
CA PHE A 60 7.75 -5.66 6.20
C PHE A 60 9.06 -5.49 5.41
N GLY A 61 10.04 -4.76 5.93
CA GLY A 61 11.27 -4.48 5.20
C GLY A 61 11.08 -3.54 4.00
N ILE A 62 10.02 -2.73 4.00
CA ILE A 62 9.74 -1.74 2.95
C ILE A 62 10.45 -0.44 3.30
N ASP A 63 11.46 -0.09 2.53
CA ASP A 63 12.20 1.17 2.69
C ASP A 63 11.97 2.03 1.44
N PRO A 64 11.31 3.19 1.56
CA PRO A 64 10.98 4.02 0.40
C PRO A 64 12.20 4.59 -0.32
N ARG A 65 13.40 4.47 0.25
CA ARG A 65 14.65 4.87 -0.41
C ARG A 65 15.11 3.87 -1.48
N ASN A 66 14.68 2.61 -1.36
CA ASN A 66 15.03 1.53 -2.28
C ASN A 66 14.02 1.45 -3.43
N VAL A 67 14.01 2.47 -4.28
CA VAL A 67 13.00 2.61 -5.37
C VAL A 67 13.12 1.49 -6.40
N HIS A 68 14.31 0.90 -6.56
CA HIS A 68 14.53 -0.24 -7.46
C HIS A 68 13.78 -1.52 -7.03
N HIS A 69 13.29 -1.61 -5.78
CA HIS A 69 12.41 -2.70 -5.33
C HIS A 69 11.04 -2.70 -6.04
N LEU A 70 10.62 -1.57 -6.63
CA LEU A 70 9.42 -1.52 -7.47
C LEU A 70 9.43 -2.54 -8.61
N GLU A 71 10.60 -2.94 -9.12
CA GLU A 71 10.69 -3.97 -10.16
C GLU A 71 10.11 -5.31 -9.68
N ALA A 72 10.45 -5.75 -8.48
CA ALA A 72 9.90 -6.98 -7.92
C ALA A 72 8.39 -6.86 -7.67
N VAL A 73 7.92 -5.72 -7.15
CA VAL A 73 6.51 -5.44 -6.94
C VAL A 73 5.74 -5.49 -8.25
N HIS A 74 6.20 -4.74 -9.28
CA HIS A 74 5.52 -4.67 -10.58
C HIS A 74 5.52 -6.03 -11.28
N THR A 75 6.63 -6.77 -11.23
CA THR A 75 6.72 -8.12 -11.82
C THR A 75 5.66 -9.05 -11.24
N LEU A 76 5.55 -9.11 -9.90
CA LEU A 76 4.55 -9.95 -9.24
C LEU A 76 3.12 -9.46 -9.52
N LEU A 77 2.86 -8.16 -9.43
CA LEU A 77 1.53 -7.64 -9.73
C LEU A 77 1.10 -7.98 -11.17
N GLN A 78 1.97 -7.78 -12.16
CA GLN A 78 1.70 -8.11 -13.57
C GLN A 78 1.46 -9.61 -13.80
N GLU A 79 2.04 -10.47 -12.97
CA GLU A 79 1.82 -11.93 -13.05
C GLU A 79 0.42 -12.31 -12.56
N TYR A 80 -0.08 -11.67 -11.51
CA TYR A 80 -1.29 -12.13 -10.82
C TYR A 80 -2.56 -11.37 -11.21
N THR A 81 -2.49 -10.11 -11.68
CA THR A 81 -3.69 -9.32 -11.99
C THR A 81 -3.72 -8.83 -13.43
N ASN A 82 -4.95 -8.62 -13.92
CA ASN A 82 -5.19 -7.94 -15.19
C ASN A 82 -5.32 -6.41 -15.02
N LEU A 83 -5.21 -5.87 -13.81
CA LEU A 83 -5.09 -4.42 -13.63
C LEU A 83 -3.82 -3.93 -14.32
N PRO A 84 -3.88 -2.86 -15.12
CA PRO A 84 -2.68 -2.31 -15.74
C PRO A 84 -1.70 -1.81 -14.65
N ILE A 85 -0.49 -2.34 -14.68
CA ILE A 85 0.63 -1.96 -13.81
C ILE A 85 1.70 -1.33 -14.71
N PRO A 86 2.28 -0.16 -14.35
CA PRO A 86 3.29 0.47 -15.18
C PRO A 86 4.47 -0.44 -15.43
N THR A 87 4.91 -0.54 -16.69
CA THR A 87 6.16 -1.24 -17.02
C THR A 87 7.35 -0.39 -16.55
N ILE A 88 8.33 -1.01 -15.88
CA ILE A 88 9.61 -0.35 -15.60
C ILE A 88 10.44 -0.37 -16.89
N LEU A 89 10.74 0.80 -17.39
CA LEU A 89 11.49 1.00 -18.63
C LEU A 89 12.99 1.05 -18.36
N GLU A 90 13.40 1.80 -17.34
CA GLU A 90 14.81 1.98 -16.99
C GLU A 90 14.99 2.17 -15.48
N LYS A 91 16.18 1.82 -15.00
CA LYS A 91 16.63 2.03 -13.61
C LYS A 91 17.98 2.75 -13.63
N HIS A 92 18.12 3.77 -12.79
CA HIS A 92 19.34 4.57 -12.72
C HIS A 92 19.74 4.85 -11.26
N ILE A 93 21.02 5.09 -11.06
CA ILE A 93 21.56 5.65 -9.81
C ILE A 93 22.30 6.93 -10.17
N LEU A 94 21.83 8.06 -9.64
CA LEU A 94 22.48 9.37 -9.81
C LEU A 94 22.81 9.95 -8.44
N ASN A 95 24.11 10.21 -8.20
CA ASN A 95 24.59 10.77 -6.93
C ASN A 95 24.14 9.94 -5.70
N GLY A 96 24.14 8.61 -5.83
CA GLY A 96 23.71 7.69 -4.78
C GLY A 96 22.20 7.57 -4.56
N ARG A 97 21.37 8.24 -5.36
CA ARG A 97 19.92 8.19 -5.31
C ARG A 97 19.39 7.31 -6.46
N GLU A 98 18.46 6.43 -6.14
CA GLU A 98 17.81 5.55 -7.10
C GLU A 98 16.68 6.27 -7.85
N PHE A 99 16.59 5.98 -9.15
CA PHE A 99 15.52 6.44 -10.03
C PHE A 99 14.97 5.25 -10.82
N VAL A 100 13.65 5.26 -11.04
CA VAL A 100 12.99 4.40 -12.01
C VAL A 100 12.25 5.25 -13.01
N VAL A 101 12.36 4.87 -14.28
CA VAL A 101 11.54 5.40 -15.37
C VAL A 101 10.48 4.36 -15.66
N VAL A 102 9.21 4.75 -15.60
CA VAL A 102 8.09 3.84 -15.81
C VAL A 102 7.17 4.37 -16.90
N GLU A 103 6.45 3.45 -17.51
CA GLU A 103 5.37 3.73 -18.45
C GLU A 103 4.33 4.66 -17.81
N LYS A 104 3.85 5.62 -18.59
CA LYS A 104 2.69 6.43 -18.22
C LYS A 104 1.42 5.72 -18.62
N LEU A 105 0.64 5.29 -17.63
CA LEU A 105 -0.68 4.72 -17.88
C LEU A 105 -1.72 5.80 -18.20
N THR A 106 -2.81 5.37 -18.86
CA THR A 106 -3.94 6.23 -19.21
C THR A 106 -5.03 6.14 -18.15
N GLY A 107 -5.80 7.22 -18.01
CA GLY A 107 -6.89 7.34 -17.06
C GLY A 107 -6.74 8.57 -16.17
N SER A 108 -7.78 8.85 -15.40
CA SER A 108 -7.79 9.92 -14.39
C SER A 108 -7.60 9.31 -13.01
N THR A 109 -6.86 9.99 -12.15
CA THR A 109 -6.67 9.60 -10.76
C THR A 109 -8.02 9.52 -10.04
N VAL A 110 -8.31 8.42 -9.38
CA VAL A 110 -9.49 8.23 -8.55
C VAL A 110 -9.30 9.03 -7.25
N GLN A 111 -10.03 10.14 -7.09
CA GLN A 111 -9.90 10.99 -5.90
C GLN A 111 -10.59 10.41 -4.66
N SER A 112 -11.60 9.57 -4.86
CA SER A 112 -12.35 8.86 -3.83
C SER A 112 -13.05 7.66 -4.46
N PHE A 113 -13.15 6.55 -3.73
CA PHE A 113 -14.01 5.44 -4.15
C PHE A 113 -15.49 5.75 -3.87
N ILE A 114 -15.78 6.64 -2.93
CA ILE A 114 -17.15 7.04 -2.61
C ILE A 114 -17.76 7.81 -3.79
N GLY A 115 -18.88 7.32 -4.29
CA GLY A 115 -19.58 7.91 -5.43
C GLY A 115 -19.10 7.42 -6.80
N GLN A 116 -18.10 6.51 -6.85
CA GLN A 116 -17.72 5.88 -8.12
C GLN A 116 -18.85 4.97 -8.66
N PRO A 117 -18.94 4.79 -9.99
CA PRO A 117 -19.83 3.79 -10.58
C PRO A 117 -19.55 2.39 -10.04
N ASP A 118 -20.58 1.57 -9.88
CA ASP A 118 -20.46 0.18 -9.43
C ASP A 118 -19.49 -0.61 -10.31
N SER A 119 -19.46 -0.35 -11.62
CA SER A 119 -18.52 -1.02 -12.56
C SER A 119 -17.06 -0.77 -12.23
N VAL A 120 -16.68 0.43 -11.78
CA VAL A 120 -15.33 0.76 -11.32
C VAL A 120 -14.98 -0.05 -10.07
N LEU A 121 -15.91 -0.13 -9.11
CA LEU A 121 -15.69 -0.85 -7.85
C LEU A 121 -15.71 -2.37 -8.04
N ILE A 122 -16.52 -2.89 -8.95
CA ILE A 122 -16.47 -4.29 -9.38
C ILE A 122 -15.12 -4.61 -10.01
N SER A 123 -14.62 -3.73 -10.90
CA SER A 123 -13.30 -3.87 -11.52
C SER A 123 -12.18 -3.85 -10.47
N LEU A 124 -12.24 -2.94 -9.49
CA LEU A 124 -11.29 -2.87 -8.36
C LEU A 124 -11.31 -4.17 -7.57
N GLY A 125 -12.51 -4.63 -7.16
CA GLY A 125 -12.65 -5.86 -6.37
C GLY A 125 -12.10 -7.09 -7.08
N LYS A 126 -12.39 -7.23 -8.38
CA LYS A 126 -11.85 -8.32 -9.21
C LYS A 126 -10.33 -8.26 -9.27
N GLY A 127 -9.76 -7.08 -9.59
CA GLY A 127 -8.31 -6.91 -9.72
C GLY A 127 -7.57 -7.18 -8.41
N LEU A 128 -8.11 -6.73 -7.27
CA LEU A 128 -7.52 -7.01 -5.96
C LEU A 128 -7.60 -8.49 -5.59
N ALA A 129 -8.72 -9.15 -5.90
CA ALA A 129 -8.85 -10.59 -5.71
C ALA A 129 -7.87 -11.41 -6.57
N GLU A 130 -7.56 -10.94 -7.77
CA GLU A 130 -6.53 -11.54 -8.62
C GLU A 130 -5.15 -11.39 -7.98
N ILE A 131 -4.79 -10.22 -7.44
CA ILE A 131 -3.54 -9.99 -6.69
C ILE A 131 -3.45 -10.93 -5.49
N HIS A 132 -4.54 -11.13 -4.76
CA HIS A 132 -4.60 -12.00 -3.59
C HIS A 132 -4.44 -13.50 -3.89
N LYS A 133 -4.37 -13.92 -5.17
CA LYS A 133 -3.96 -15.28 -5.54
C LYS A 133 -2.46 -15.52 -5.41
N CYS A 134 -1.66 -14.47 -5.35
CA CYS A 134 -0.26 -14.57 -4.99
C CYS A 134 -0.16 -15.18 -3.59
N ASN A 135 0.43 -16.34 -3.46
CA ASN A 135 0.50 -17.07 -2.20
C ASN A 135 1.95 -17.18 -1.73
N ALA A 136 2.20 -16.79 -0.47
CA ALA A 136 3.50 -16.86 0.15
C ALA A 136 3.39 -17.46 1.57
N ASP A 137 4.50 -17.99 2.07
CA ASP A 137 4.62 -18.64 3.39
C ASP A 137 5.43 -17.78 4.40
N TYR A 138 5.56 -16.48 4.13
CA TYR A 138 6.27 -15.51 4.97
C TYR A 138 5.53 -14.17 5.02
N ILE A 139 5.90 -13.31 5.95
CA ILE A 139 5.57 -11.89 6.01
C ILE A 139 6.80 -11.09 5.63
N GLY A 140 6.65 -10.06 4.80
CA GLY A 140 7.81 -9.27 4.40
C GLY A 140 7.59 -8.40 3.18
N ASN A 141 8.61 -8.30 2.32
CA ASN A 141 8.52 -7.53 1.09
C ASN A 141 8.52 -8.42 -0.17
N PRO A 142 7.96 -7.90 -1.27
CA PRO A 142 7.91 -8.64 -2.54
C PRO A 142 9.26 -9.01 -3.14
N SER A 143 10.34 -8.29 -2.79
CA SER A 143 11.70 -8.60 -3.26
C SER A 143 12.39 -9.72 -2.47
N CYS A 144 11.72 -10.30 -1.48
CA CYS A 144 12.23 -11.36 -0.60
C CYS A 144 13.52 -11.01 0.18
N THR A 145 13.87 -9.73 0.29
CA THR A 145 15.05 -9.27 1.05
C THR A 145 14.80 -9.19 2.56
N PHE A 146 13.53 -9.22 2.96
CA PHE A 146 13.07 -9.30 4.34
C PHE A 146 11.92 -10.29 4.42
N GLN A 147 12.07 -11.32 5.26
CA GLN A 147 11.09 -12.38 5.44
C GLN A 147 11.00 -12.76 6.93
N VAL A 148 9.77 -12.89 7.41
CA VAL A 148 9.42 -13.38 8.75
C VAL A 148 8.52 -14.61 8.55
N PRO A 149 8.84 -15.78 9.14
CA PRO A 149 7.99 -16.96 9.07
C PRO A 149 6.58 -16.69 9.59
N LEU A 150 5.56 -17.33 8.99
CA LEU A 150 4.16 -17.11 9.38
C LEU A 150 3.88 -17.46 10.86
N GLU A 151 4.57 -18.45 11.40
CA GLU A 151 4.49 -18.81 12.82
C GLU A 151 5.01 -17.71 13.76
N GLU A 152 5.93 -16.86 13.29
CA GLU A 152 6.49 -15.73 14.04
C GLU A 152 5.68 -14.44 13.85
N PHE A 153 4.69 -14.42 12.95
CA PHE A 153 3.90 -13.23 12.61
C PHE A 153 3.45 -12.45 13.84
N LYS A 154 2.77 -13.11 14.78
CA LYS A 154 2.20 -12.42 15.95
C LYS A 154 3.27 -11.81 16.85
N SER A 155 4.33 -12.54 17.13
CA SER A 155 5.43 -12.06 17.96
C SER A 155 6.18 -10.92 17.31
N HIS A 156 6.34 -10.97 15.99
CA HIS A 156 6.96 -9.91 15.19
C HIS A 156 6.10 -8.63 15.21
N ILE A 157 4.80 -8.73 14.91
CA ILE A 157 3.87 -7.59 14.96
C ILE A 157 3.86 -6.96 16.35
N LEU A 158 3.74 -7.77 17.43
CA LEU A 158 3.75 -7.27 18.81
C LEU A 158 5.02 -6.52 19.15
N LYS A 159 6.18 -7.08 18.78
CA LYS A 159 7.47 -6.45 19.02
C LYS A 159 7.55 -5.08 18.35
N VAL A 160 7.24 -5.01 17.05
CA VAL A 160 7.34 -3.75 16.30
C VAL A 160 6.26 -2.76 16.77
N SER A 161 5.05 -3.21 17.07
CA SER A 161 4.00 -2.34 17.61
C SER A 161 4.40 -1.71 18.95
N LYS A 162 5.07 -2.46 19.82
CA LYS A 162 5.59 -1.91 21.08
C LYS A 162 6.66 -0.85 20.85
N GLU A 163 7.53 -1.07 19.86
CA GLU A 163 8.54 -0.08 19.48
C GLU A 163 7.88 1.18 18.91
N LEU A 164 6.84 1.04 18.05
CA LEU A 164 6.05 2.16 17.50
C LEU A 164 5.40 2.98 18.62
N VAL A 165 4.73 2.32 19.57
CA VAL A 165 4.09 2.99 20.71
C VAL A 165 5.11 3.78 21.54
N ASN A 166 6.26 3.18 21.83
CA ASN A 166 7.29 3.85 22.61
C ASN A 166 7.93 5.03 21.87
N MET A 167 8.09 4.94 20.56
CA MET A 167 8.82 5.94 19.76
C MET A 167 7.92 7.11 19.34
N PHE A 168 6.69 6.83 18.90
CA PHE A 168 5.83 7.83 18.27
C PHE A 168 4.60 8.20 19.11
N TYR A 169 4.25 7.38 20.11
CA TYR A 169 3.01 7.52 20.86
C TYR A 169 3.21 7.51 22.38
N SER A 170 4.43 7.88 22.85
CA SER A 170 4.76 7.93 24.29
C SER A 170 3.83 8.85 25.10
N ASP A 171 3.31 9.90 24.47
CA ASP A 171 2.43 10.89 25.10
C ASP A 171 0.94 10.71 24.74
N ASN A 172 0.60 9.60 24.02
CA ASN A 172 -0.78 9.31 23.62
C ASN A 172 -1.41 8.29 24.55
N GLU A 173 -2.10 8.77 25.58
CA GLU A 173 -2.74 7.92 26.60
C GLU A 173 -3.74 6.93 26.01
N SER A 174 -4.51 7.31 24.99
CA SER A 174 -5.51 6.42 24.37
C SER A 174 -4.84 5.22 23.70
N ILE A 175 -3.76 5.45 22.96
CA ILE A 175 -2.99 4.37 22.32
C ILE A 175 -2.33 3.49 23.38
N GLN A 176 -1.69 4.07 24.40
CA GLN A 176 -1.02 3.30 25.44
C GLN A 176 -1.97 2.45 26.26
N ASN A 177 -3.11 3.02 26.68
CA ASN A 177 -4.12 2.30 27.48
C ASN A 177 -4.81 1.17 26.68
N THR A 178 -4.84 1.27 25.34
CA THR A 178 -5.43 0.24 24.47
C THR A 178 -4.42 -0.86 24.14
N PHE A 179 -3.11 -0.63 24.24
CA PHE A 179 -2.08 -1.58 23.85
C PHE A 179 -2.20 -2.96 24.53
N PRO A 180 -2.45 -3.09 25.85
CA PRO A 180 -2.62 -4.41 26.48
C PRO A 180 -3.79 -5.20 25.90
N THR A 181 -4.88 -4.53 25.51
CA THR A 181 -6.02 -5.16 24.85
C THR A 181 -5.65 -5.66 23.46
N PHE A 182 -4.94 -4.84 22.69
CA PHE A 182 -4.39 -5.21 21.38
C PHE A 182 -3.47 -6.44 21.50
N GLU A 183 -2.52 -6.43 22.44
CA GLU A 183 -1.60 -7.54 22.68
C GLU A 183 -2.36 -8.84 22.98
N SER A 184 -3.36 -8.78 23.87
CA SER A 184 -4.21 -9.94 24.19
C SER A 184 -4.99 -10.45 22.99
N GLN A 185 -5.63 -9.55 22.23
CA GLN A 185 -6.40 -9.91 21.04
C GLN A 185 -5.53 -10.51 19.95
N LEU A 186 -4.39 -9.87 19.60
CA LEU A 186 -3.48 -10.37 18.57
C LEU A 186 -2.89 -11.74 18.99
N SER A 187 -2.53 -11.92 20.26
CA SER A 187 -1.99 -13.18 20.76
C SER A 187 -3.00 -14.33 20.66
N SER A 188 -4.30 -14.04 20.77
CA SER A 188 -5.38 -15.03 20.67
C SER A 188 -5.71 -15.46 19.24
N LEU A 189 -5.31 -14.66 18.23
CA LEU A 189 -5.55 -15.03 16.83
C LEU A 189 -4.80 -16.31 16.46
N PRO A 190 -5.33 -17.14 15.57
CA PRO A 190 -4.54 -18.18 14.93
C PRO A 190 -3.36 -17.55 14.13
N ALA A 191 -2.28 -18.30 13.97
CA ALA A 191 -1.25 -17.89 13.02
C ALA A 191 -1.85 -17.86 11.60
N PRO A 192 -1.48 -16.88 10.75
CA PRO A 192 -1.86 -16.91 9.35
C PRO A 192 -1.40 -18.20 8.70
N LYS A 193 -2.22 -18.76 7.81
CA LYS A 193 -1.85 -19.98 7.05
C LYS A 193 -1.14 -19.64 5.75
N GLU A 194 -1.36 -18.45 5.25
CA GLU A 194 -0.84 -17.91 4.00
C GLU A 194 -0.77 -16.39 4.09
N SER A 195 0.02 -15.80 3.25
CA SER A 195 0.12 -14.37 3.02
C SER A 195 0.06 -14.10 1.51
N THR A 196 -0.17 -12.86 1.15
CA THR A 196 -0.26 -12.43 -0.24
C THR A 196 0.30 -11.02 -0.39
N LEU A 197 0.26 -10.49 -1.61
CA LEU A 197 0.55 -9.08 -1.85
C LEU A 197 -0.60 -8.23 -1.30
N VAL A 198 -0.30 -7.29 -0.43
CA VAL A 198 -1.25 -6.34 0.16
C VAL A 198 -0.72 -4.91 0.07
N LEU A 199 -1.62 -3.97 -0.16
CA LEU A 199 -1.32 -2.55 -0.24
C LEU A 199 -1.58 -1.89 1.11
N ILE A 200 -0.54 -1.76 1.93
CA ILE A 200 -0.67 -1.25 3.31
C ILE A 200 -1.30 0.14 3.34
N ASP A 201 -0.95 0.99 2.39
CA ASP A 201 -1.52 2.33 2.24
C ASP A 201 -2.63 2.31 1.16
N MET A 202 -3.80 1.77 1.51
CA MET A 202 -4.94 1.70 0.59
C MET A 202 -5.56 3.09 0.39
N ASP A 203 -5.09 3.81 -0.62
CA ASP A 203 -5.59 5.14 -1.00
C ASP A 203 -6.19 5.13 -2.43
N PRO A 204 -7.38 5.70 -2.65
CA PRO A 204 -7.97 5.79 -3.99
C PRO A 204 -7.08 6.44 -5.04
N THR A 205 -6.24 7.40 -4.65
CA THR A 205 -5.36 8.14 -5.57
C THR A 205 -4.26 7.29 -6.21
N GLN A 206 -4.04 6.08 -5.69
CA GLN A 206 -3.14 5.08 -6.29
C GLN A 206 -3.74 4.38 -7.51
N PHE A 207 -5.01 4.63 -7.79
CA PHE A 207 -5.72 4.01 -8.89
C PHE A 207 -6.11 5.04 -9.97
N LEU A 208 -6.02 4.61 -11.22
CA LEU A 208 -6.53 5.35 -12.37
C LEU A 208 -7.84 4.70 -12.87
N SER A 209 -8.73 5.52 -13.41
CA SER A 209 -9.99 5.05 -14.00
C SER A 209 -10.35 5.85 -15.23
N ASP A 210 -11.08 5.22 -16.15
CA ASP A 210 -11.75 5.85 -17.30
C ASP A 210 -13.22 6.20 -17.00
N GLY A 211 -13.66 6.00 -15.76
CA GLY A 211 -15.04 6.17 -15.31
C GLY A 211 -15.91 4.92 -15.47
N THR A 212 -15.38 3.84 -16.05
CA THR A 212 -16.08 2.56 -16.21
C THR A 212 -15.34 1.39 -15.54
N THR A 213 -14.00 1.42 -15.58
CA THR A 213 -13.13 0.42 -14.96
C THR A 213 -11.90 1.08 -14.35
N ILE A 214 -11.17 0.33 -13.52
CA ILE A 214 -9.82 0.69 -13.12
C ILE A 214 -8.88 0.47 -14.32
N THR A 215 -8.14 1.50 -14.71
CA THR A 215 -7.20 1.49 -15.84
C THR A 215 -5.74 1.57 -15.42
N GLY A 216 -5.45 1.60 -14.13
CA GLY A 216 -4.08 1.60 -13.62
C GLY A 216 -3.99 1.51 -12.11
N LEU A 217 -2.91 0.90 -11.63
CA LEU A 217 -2.45 0.93 -10.25
C LEU A 217 -1.03 1.50 -10.28
N VAL A 218 -0.84 2.72 -9.73
CA VAL A 218 0.34 3.55 -10.05
C VAL A 218 1.25 3.86 -8.86
N ASP A 219 0.76 3.77 -7.63
CA ASP A 219 1.57 3.99 -6.43
C ASP A 219 1.68 2.69 -5.62
N THR A 220 2.75 1.94 -5.86
CA THR A 220 2.91 0.57 -5.38
C THR A 220 4.05 0.41 -4.38
N GLU A 221 4.60 1.52 -3.86
CA GLU A 221 5.76 1.49 -2.96
C GLU A 221 5.47 0.81 -1.63
N ALA A 222 4.22 0.89 -1.16
CA ALA A 222 3.78 0.31 0.12
C ALA A 222 3.22 -1.13 -0.01
N TYR A 223 3.49 -1.85 -1.11
CA TYR A 223 3.13 -3.26 -1.20
C TYR A 223 3.98 -4.12 -0.29
N ALA A 224 3.31 -4.88 0.57
CA ALA A 224 3.90 -5.88 1.46
C ALA A 224 3.44 -7.29 1.08
N VAL A 225 4.12 -8.28 1.63
CA VAL A 225 3.65 -9.66 1.72
C VAL A 225 3.09 -9.85 3.13
N ALA A 226 1.77 -9.98 3.26
CA ALA A 226 1.07 -10.06 4.55
C ALA A 226 -0.31 -10.74 4.40
N PRO A 227 -1.04 -11.03 5.50
CA PRO A 227 -2.40 -11.54 5.40
C PRO A 227 -3.30 -10.58 4.61
N ARG A 228 -4.10 -11.11 3.68
CA ARG A 228 -5.00 -10.31 2.81
C ARG A 228 -6.04 -9.48 3.57
N GLU A 229 -6.31 -9.85 4.82
CA GLU A 229 -7.18 -9.12 5.73
C GLU A 229 -6.75 -7.66 5.91
N PHE A 230 -5.46 -7.36 5.75
CA PHE A 230 -4.95 -5.99 5.83
C PHE A 230 -5.59 -5.06 4.79
N ASP A 231 -5.69 -5.48 3.52
CA ASP A 231 -6.34 -4.66 2.49
C ASP A 231 -7.81 -4.37 2.82
N PHE A 232 -8.52 -5.35 3.39
CA PHE A 232 -9.90 -5.15 3.78
C PHE A 232 -10.05 -4.15 4.95
N ILE A 233 -9.08 -4.11 5.86
CA ILE A 233 -9.05 -3.08 6.91
C ILE A 233 -8.88 -1.68 6.30
N GLY A 234 -7.99 -1.52 5.33
CA GLY A 234 -7.83 -0.27 4.59
C GLY A 234 -9.09 0.11 3.82
N LEU A 235 -9.68 -0.84 3.10
CA LEU A 235 -10.91 -0.65 2.33
C LEU A 235 -12.10 -0.23 3.19
N GLU A 236 -12.24 -0.73 4.42
CA GLU A 236 -13.31 -0.30 5.32
C GLU A 236 -13.26 1.20 5.61
N TYR A 237 -12.08 1.82 5.56
CA TYR A 237 -11.94 3.26 5.77
C TYR A 237 -12.32 4.11 4.56
N VAL A 238 -12.00 3.64 3.35
CA VAL A 238 -12.16 4.40 2.11
C VAL A 238 -13.46 4.09 1.34
N LEU A 239 -14.25 3.13 1.82
CA LEU A 239 -15.56 2.76 1.25
C LEU A 239 -16.69 3.10 2.22
N THR A 240 -17.90 3.19 1.68
CA THR A 240 -19.15 3.05 2.45
C THR A 240 -19.74 1.65 2.22
N GLU A 241 -20.83 1.32 2.91
CA GLU A 241 -21.55 0.06 2.72
C GLU A 241 -21.99 -0.16 1.27
N LYS A 242 -22.35 0.92 0.57
CA LYS A 242 -22.78 0.85 -0.84
C LYS A 242 -21.61 0.43 -1.74
N GLU A 243 -20.51 1.13 -1.63
CA GLU A 243 -19.31 0.86 -2.43
C GLU A 243 -18.71 -0.51 -2.10
N ALA A 244 -18.69 -0.90 -0.82
CA ALA A 244 -18.24 -2.21 -0.39
C ALA A 244 -19.07 -3.35 -1.01
N ARG A 245 -20.39 -3.17 -1.20
CA ARG A 245 -21.23 -4.16 -1.90
C ARG A 245 -20.81 -4.36 -3.36
N ALA A 246 -20.57 -3.27 -4.09
CA ALA A 246 -20.11 -3.36 -5.48
C ALA A 246 -18.70 -3.98 -5.56
N PHE A 247 -17.78 -3.59 -4.67
CA PHE A 247 -16.48 -4.19 -4.55
C PHE A 247 -16.55 -5.72 -4.31
N LYS A 248 -17.39 -6.16 -3.35
CA LYS A 248 -17.61 -7.59 -3.07
C LYS A 248 -18.06 -8.37 -4.30
N GLN A 249 -18.98 -7.83 -5.09
CA GLN A 249 -19.44 -8.47 -6.32
C GLN A 249 -18.27 -8.80 -7.26
N GLY A 250 -17.33 -7.88 -7.41
CA GLY A 250 -16.12 -8.11 -8.22
C GLY A 250 -15.18 -9.13 -7.58
N TYR A 251 -14.87 -8.94 -6.30
CA TYR A 251 -13.93 -9.78 -5.55
C TYR A 251 -14.38 -11.26 -5.51
N GLU A 252 -15.65 -11.51 -5.22
CA GLU A 252 -16.23 -12.84 -5.09
C GLU A 252 -16.34 -13.59 -6.41
N THR A 253 -16.15 -12.94 -7.57
CA THR A 253 -15.99 -13.65 -8.85
C THR A 253 -14.69 -14.45 -8.93
N VAL A 254 -13.72 -14.15 -8.07
CA VAL A 254 -12.37 -14.72 -8.08
C VAL A 254 -12.09 -15.55 -6.84
N MET A 255 -12.42 -15.04 -5.65
CA MET A 255 -12.21 -15.73 -4.39
C MET A 255 -13.13 -15.17 -3.28
N PRO A 256 -13.42 -15.94 -2.20
CA PRO A 256 -14.29 -15.49 -1.14
C PRO A 256 -13.63 -14.38 -0.29
N ILE A 257 -14.46 -13.49 0.25
CA ILE A 257 -14.05 -12.49 1.25
C ILE A 257 -13.50 -13.22 2.50
N PRO A 258 -12.39 -12.74 3.11
CA PRO A 258 -11.85 -13.32 4.32
C PRO A 258 -12.74 -13.06 5.55
N HIS A 259 -12.57 -13.88 6.59
CA HIS A 259 -13.22 -13.66 7.88
C HIS A 259 -12.47 -12.61 8.69
N LEU A 260 -13.08 -11.44 8.91
CA LEU A 260 -12.42 -10.31 9.60
C LEU A 260 -12.82 -10.17 11.08
N VAL A 261 -13.84 -10.90 11.54
CA VAL A 261 -14.45 -10.66 12.88
C VAL A 261 -13.40 -10.63 14.00
N GLU A 262 -12.50 -11.60 14.02
CA GLU A 262 -11.52 -11.74 15.10
C GLU A 262 -10.32 -10.80 14.93
N CYS A 263 -9.84 -10.61 13.68
CA CYS A 263 -8.64 -9.83 13.39
C CYS A 263 -8.91 -8.33 13.18
N ARG A 264 -10.17 -7.92 12.90
CA ARG A 264 -10.52 -6.52 12.58
C ARG A 264 -10.01 -5.53 13.61
N ARG A 265 -10.34 -5.74 14.89
CA ARG A 265 -9.96 -4.78 15.92
C ARG A 265 -8.44 -4.69 16.15
N PRO A 266 -7.68 -5.79 16.31
CA PRO A 266 -6.22 -5.69 16.40
C PRO A 266 -5.57 -5.16 15.13
N TYR A 267 -6.07 -5.46 13.93
CA TYR A 267 -5.48 -4.90 12.71
C TYR A 267 -5.82 -3.41 12.54
N ARG A 268 -7.00 -2.96 12.93
CA ARG A 268 -7.30 -1.52 13.01
C ARG A 268 -6.36 -0.80 13.97
N TYR A 269 -6.05 -1.39 15.12
CA TYR A 269 -5.09 -0.79 16.04
C TYR A 269 -3.70 -0.70 15.42
N LEU A 270 -3.23 -1.73 14.72
CA LEU A 270 -1.95 -1.69 14.00
C LEU A 270 -1.94 -0.59 12.93
N TYR A 271 -3.02 -0.45 12.16
CA TYR A 271 -3.16 0.62 11.16
C TYR A 271 -3.17 2.02 11.78
N GLN A 272 -3.74 2.16 12.99
CA GLN A 272 -3.63 3.40 13.76
C GLN A 272 -2.18 3.72 14.12
N LEU A 273 -1.40 2.71 14.52
CA LEU A 273 0.03 2.90 14.81
C LEU A 273 0.86 3.27 13.58
N LEU A 274 0.39 2.90 12.40
CA LEU A 274 0.99 3.27 11.11
C LEU A 274 0.41 4.58 10.55
N SER A 275 -0.55 5.20 11.22
CA SER A 275 -1.24 6.42 10.73
C SER A 275 -1.82 6.30 9.30
N VAL A 276 -2.16 5.07 8.85
CA VAL A 276 -2.67 4.84 7.49
C VAL A 276 -3.91 5.68 7.19
N GLN A 277 -4.77 5.89 8.19
CA GLN A 277 -5.99 6.70 8.06
C GLN A 277 -5.76 8.20 8.37
N GLY A 278 -4.50 8.62 8.51
CA GLY A 278 -4.18 9.97 8.95
C GLY A 278 -4.61 10.26 10.39
N SER A 279 -4.90 11.51 10.70
CA SER A 279 -5.26 11.96 12.05
C SER A 279 -6.71 11.59 12.41
N VAL A 280 -6.95 10.33 12.71
CA VAL A 280 -8.25 9.81 13.19
C VAL A 280 -8.11 9.41 14.65
N GLU A 281 -9.12 9.76 15.49
CA GLU A 281 -9.15 9.31 16.88
C GLU A 281 -9.28 7.80 16.97
N LEU A 282 -8.49 7.16 17.85
CA LEU A 282 -8.42 5.71 17.99
C LEU A 282 -9.79 5.06 18.20
N GLU A 283 -10.60 5.55 19.15
CA GLU A 283 -11.92 4.95 19.45
C GLU A 283 -12.89 5.08 18.26
N LYS A 284 -12.83 6.19 17.53
CA LYS A 284 -13.59 6.39 16.30
C LYS A 284 -13.18 5.37 15.24
N TRP A 285 -11.88 5.14 15.07
CA TRP A 285 -11.38 4.16 14.12
C TRP A 285 -11.70 2.72 14.54
N LEU A 286 -11.49 2.36 15.81
CA LEU A 286 -11.79 1.02 16.32
C LEU A 286 -13.28 0.66 16.24
N SER A 287 -14.16 1.65 16.33
CA SER A 287 -15.63 1.51 16.20
C SER A 287 -16.17 1.78 14.79
N HIS A 288 -15.30 2.03 13.81
CA HIS A 288 -15.73 2.26 12.44
C HIS A 288 -16.60 1.10 11.93
N PRO A 289 -17.64 1.35 11.10
CA PRO A 289 -18.48 0.30 10.55
C PRO A 289 -17.68 -0.84 9.90
N ALA A 290 -18.22 -2.05 10.00
CA ALA A 290 -17.69 -3.24 9.37
C ALA A 290 -18.48 -3.51 8.09
N TYR A 291 -17.80 -3.53 6.95
CA TYR A 291 -18.44 -3.72 5.65
C TYR A 291 -18.18 -5.09 5.03
N PHE A 292 -17.19 -5.81 5.56
CA PHE A 292 -16.77 -7.12 5.07
C PHE A 292 -16.90 -8.21 6.13
#